data_a216a936907eaf6220b551f07adf731c
#
_entry.id   a216a936907eaf6220b551f07adf731c
#
_cell.length_a   1.000
_cell.length_b   1.000
_cell.length_c   1.000
_cell.angle_alpha   90.00
_cell.angle_beta   90.00
_cell.angle_gamma   90.00
#
_symmetry.space_group_name_H-M   'P 1'
#
loop_
_entity.id
_entity.type
_entity.pdbx_description
1 polymer ?
#
loop_
_entity_poly.entity_id
_entity_poly.type
_entity_poly.pdbx_seq_one_letter_code
_entity_poly.pdbx_strand_id
1 'polypeptide(L)'
;MRLPRIPSPAVALALAGALVAPPATALTAQHRLGHEVVPTFESLRLDLDAAKPGYTGTARITLKVAPTTDSIQLHARDLELVKVTLRAAKKAVPVSWTAGEHGILTVHAAAPLAPGTATLELEFTNDFDTRANSLYRLETGGHAYAFTQFETNAAREAFPCFDEPEFKIPWQLTLTVPRAHLAISNTPVARDTVVGAKRRITFEKTPPLPSYLLAIATGPLETVPIPGMGVPGRVVTVKGRTKLAGEAVKTAPRLLAALERYFGRKYPYRKLDLLAVPEFWAGAMENPGAITFREERLLLDPKQVTAAERRHLVTTMAHELAHMWFGDLVTMEWWDDIWLNESFASWMGDKVSHEVYPEFDLTVEELRGTQRALLSDAQPSTHAIRQSFDAFDPYDRLFDELSYSKGQAVLGMLEQWLGPEMFRAGVRDYIAAHAWGNAVGADLWNALSKASWKDVSGVATSFLDQGGAPLVTVTPLDGGRVELVQSRFANYGAQVEPARWRVPVTLRYAAGDSSATLSVLLADS
;
A
#
# COMPACT_ATOMS: atom_id res chain seq x y z
N MET A 1 54.89 71.93 18.94
CA MET A 1 53.98 71.11 19.78
C MET A 1 53.83 69.76 19.13
N ARG A 2 54.41 68.69 19.76
CA ARG A 2 54.57 67.37 19.17
C ARG A 2 53.32 66.52 19.50
N LEU A 3 52.72 65.93 18.52
CA LEU A 3 51.64 64.90 18.66
C LEU A 3 52.27 63.56 18.95
N PRO A 4 51.70 62.71 19.83
CA PRO A 4 52.23 61.38 20.11
C PRO A 4 51.79 60.35 19.08
N ARG A 5 52.68 59.40 18.85
CA ARG A 5 52.50 58.25 17.94
C ARG A 5 51.50 57.22 18.53
N ILE A 6 50.57 56.77 17.70
CA ILE A 6 49.64 55.65 17.98
C ILE A 6 50.38 54.35 17.66
N PRO A 7 50.37 53.32 18.50
CA PRO A 7 50.94 52.00 18.16
C PRO A 7 49.99 51.19 17.28
N SER A 8 50.59 50.47 16.37
CA SER A 8 49.90 49.53 15.46
C SER A 8 49.14 48.44 16.21
N PRO A 9 47.94 48.05 15.75
CA PRO A 9 47.28 46.88 16.31
C PRO A 9 47.90 45.58 15.77
N ALA A 10 48.24 44.70 16.69
CA ALA A 10 48.64 43.33 16.40
C ALA A 10 47.46 42.58 15.74
N VAL A 11 47.73 41.94 14.64
CA VAL A 11 46.81 41.03 13.95
C VAL A 11 46.66 39.78 14.81
N ALA A 12 45.51 39.68 15.51
CA ALA A 12 45.09 38.42 16.12
C ALA A 12 44.48 37.52 15.04
N LEU A 13 45.21 36.49 14.69
CA LEU A 13 44.72 35.39 13.83
C LEU A 13 43.68 34.62 14.63
N ALA A 14 42.40 34.90 14.44
CA ALA A 14 41.32 34.07 14.95
C ALA A 14 41.23 32.82 14.05
N LEU A 15 41.69 31.69 14.55
CA LEU A 15 41.35 30.37 13.99
C LEU A 15 39.83 30.18 14.17
N ALA A 16 39.05 30.45 13.12
CA ALA A 16 37.69 29.97 13.00
C ALA A 16 37.73 28.44 12.84
N GLY A 17 37.67 27.74 13.97
CA GLY A 17 37.36 26.30 13.94
C GLY A 17 35.97 26.15 13.32
N ALA A 18 35.91 25.64 12.10
CA ALA A 18 34.69 25.15 11.52
C ALA A 18 34.17 24.00 12.41
N LEU A 19 33.19 24.29 13.23
CA LEU A 19 32.34 23.29 13.83
C LEU A 19 31.65 22.60 12.65
N VAL A 20 32.26 21.49 12.19
CA VAL A 20 31.55 20.51 11.37
C VAL A 20 30.44 20.01 12.27
N ALA A 21 29.22 20.46 12.01
CA ALA A 21 28.04 19.85 12.60
C ALA A 21 28.13 18.35 12.23
N PRO A 22 27.95 17.42 13.19
CA PRO A 22 27.84 16.03 12.84
C PRO A 22 26.71 15.89 11.82
N PRO A 23 26.84 15.01 10.82
CA PRO A 23 25.75 14.74 9.93
C PRO A 23 24.54 14.42 10.80
N ALA A 24 23.38 14.94 10.42
CA ALA A 24 22.10 14.59 11.04
C ALA A 24 21.85 13.09 10.78
N THR A 25 22.50 12.26 11.58
CA THR A 25 22.24 10.84 11.70
C THR A 25 21.59 10.64 13.04
N ALA A 26 20.33 10.77 13.05
CA ALA A 26 19.46 10.00 13.88
C ALA A 26 18.16 9.93 13.13
N LEU A 27 18.13 9.19 12.07
CA LEU A 27 16.96 8.38 11.83
C LEU A 27 16.76 7.61 13.13
N THR A 28 15.76 7.99 13.89
CA THR A 28 15.26 7.22 15.03
C THR A 28 15.21 5.78 14.56
N ALA A 29 15.76 4.88 15.36
CA ALA A 29 15.73 3.46 15.07
C ALA A 29 14.26 3.11 14.81
N GLN A 30 13.90 2.86 13.56
CA GLN A 30 12.60 2.35 13.22
C GLN A 30 12.49 1.02 13.94
N HIS A 31 11.48 0.84 14.77
CA HIS A 31 11.29 -0.38 15.57
C HIS A 31 10.83 -1.53 14.65
N ARG A 32 11.68 -1.85 13.68
CA ARG A 32 11.48 -2.90 12.68
C ARG A 32 12.16 -4.21 13.13
N LEU A 33 11.67 -5.31 12.59
CA LEU A 33 12.32 -6.60 12.77
C LEU A 33 13.71 -6.59 12.11
N GLY A 34 14.68 -7.27 12.75
CA GLY A 34 16.02 -7.44 12.19
C GLY A 34 16.04 -8.44 11.02
N HIS A 35 17.16 -8.44 10.28
CA HIS A 35 17.39 -9.36 9.15
C HIS A 35 18.32 -10.52 9.48
N GLU A 36 18.69 -10.70 10.73
CA GLU A 36 19.50 -11.82 11.19
C GLU A 36 18.77 -13.16 10.95
N VAL A 37 17.45 -13.13 11.10
CA VAL A 37 16.57 -14.25 10.82
C VAL A 37 15.40 -13.76 10.00
N VAL A 38 15.28 -14.26 8.78
CA VAL A 38 14.19 -13.84 7.86
C VAL A 38 13.32 -15.03 7.47
N PRO A 39 12.00 -14.83 7.27
CA PRO A 39 11.12 -15.87 6.80
C PRO A 39 11.36 -16.14 5.31
N THR A 40 11.15 -17.39 4.89
CA THR A 40 11.22 -17.79 3.48
C THR A 40 9.97 -18.51 2.98
N PHE A 41 9.13 -18.97 3.90
CA PHE A 41 7.87 -19.62 3.64
C PHE A 41 7.07 -19.77 4.94
N GLU A 42 5.76 -19.60 4.87
CA GLU A 42 4.87 -19.91 5.98
C GLU A 42 3.70 -20.81 5.56
N SER A 43 3.43 -21.83 6.37
CA SER A 43 2.23 -22.65 6.30
C SER A 43 1.34 -22.34 7.49
N LEU A 44 0.17 -21.77 7.23
CA LEU A 44 -0.81 -21.39 8.23
C LEU A 44 -2.01 -22.34 8.17
N ARG A 45 -2.37 -22.94 9.32
CA ARG A 45 -3.54 -23.79 9.50
C ARG A 45 -4.44 -23.18 10.54
N LEU A 46 -5.71 -22.95 10.21
CA LEU A 46 -6.71 -22.40 11.10
C LEU A 46 -7.94 -23.30 11.16
N ASP A 47 -8.49 -23.50 12.34
CA ASP A 47 -9.79 -24.13 12.56
C ASP A 47 -10.81 -23.06 12.94
N LEU A 48 -11.65 -22.67 11.99
CA LEU A 48 -12.53 -21.51 12.04
C LEU A 48 -13.99 -21.95 12.06
N ASP A 49 -14.73 -21.46 13.07
CA ASP A 49 -16.19 -21.56 13.15
C ASP A 49 -16.71 -20.21 13.68
N ALA A 50 -17.16 -19.36 12.77
CA ALA A 50 -17.61 -18.00 13.11
C ALA A 50 -18.82 -17.97 14.07
N ALA A 51 -19.50 -19.09 14.26
CA ALA A 51 -20.55 -19.20 15.30
C ALA A 51 -19.97 -19.29 16.73
N LYS A 52 -18.66 -19.46 16.86
CA LYS A 52 -17.92 -19.49 18.13
C LYS A 52 -17.15 -18.20 18.35
N PRO A 53 -16.82 -17.84 19.60
CA PRO A 53 -16.06 -16.63 19.88
C PRO A 53 -14.61 -16.73 19.41
N GLY A 54 -13.99 -17.91 19.46
CA GLY A 54 -12.57 -18.10 19.21
C GLY A 54 -12.26 -19.18 18.19
N TYR A 55 -10.98 -19.27 17.83
CA TYR A 55 -10.42 -20.22 16.88
C TYR A 55 -9.06 -20.74 17.35
N THR A 56 -8.54 -21.76 16.68
CA THR A 56 -7.21 -22.32 16.93
C THR A 56 -6.39 -22.30 15.66
N GLY A 57 -5.06 -22.20 15.81
CA GLY A 57 -4.17 -22.17 14.68
C GLY A 57 -2.82 -22.82 14.91
N THR A 58 -2.13 -23.06 13.81
CA THR A 58 -0.72 -23.47 13.77
C THR A 58 -0.03 -22.69 12.66
N ALA A 59 0.94 -21.87 13.02
CA ALA A 59 1.86 -21.22 12.10
C ALA A 59 3.17 -22.02 12.06
N ARG A 60 3.61 -22.40 10.86
CA ARG A 60 4.89 -23.07 10.64
C ARG A 60 5.70 -22.27 9.64
N ILE A 61 6.75 -21.63 10.17
CA ILE A 61 7.59 -20.68 9.46
C ILE A 61 8.93 -21.32 9.13
N THR A 62 9.31 -21.32 7.86
CA THR A 62 10.66 -21.68 7.43
C THR A 62 11.51 -20.43 7.43
N LEU A 63 12.62 -20.48 8.15
CA LEU A 63 13.51 -19.36 8.43
C LEU A 63 14.86 -19.56 7.76
N LYS A 64 15.47 -18.46 7.32
CA LYS A 64 16.89 -18.36 6.98
C LYS A 64 17.58 -17.60 8.09
N VAL A 65 18.53 -18.25 8.76
CA VAL A 65 19.43 -17.65 9.75
C VAL A 65 20.70 -17.22 9.02
N ALA A 66 21.06 -15.94 9.07
CA ALA A 66 22.23 -15.40 8.35
C ALA A 66 23.46 -15.29 9.24
N PRO A 67 23.55 -14.46 10.30
CA PRO A 67 24.59 -14.60 11.31
C PRO A 67 24.18 -15.64 12.35
N THR A 68 25.13 -16.13 13.15
CA THR A 68 24.82 -16.92 14.33
C THR A 68 24.03 -16.08 15.33
N THR A 69 22.90 -16.60 15.80
CA THR A 69 22.03 -15.92 16.78
C THR A 69 21.38 -16.93 17.72
N ASP A 70 20.97 -16.49 18.89
CA ASP A 70 20.17 -17.26 19.83
C ASP A 70 18.75 -16.74 20.00
N SER A 71 18.36 -15.72 19.21
CA SER A 71 17.04 -15.14 19.27
C SER A 71 16.41 -15.02 17.88
N ILE A 72 15.08 -15.17 17.84
CA ILE A 72 14.25 -14.97 16.65
C ILE A 72 13.15 -14.00 17.05
N GLN A 73 13.06 -12.88 16.36
CA GLN A 73 11.97 -11.91 16.54
C GLN A 73 10.96 -12.04 15.40
N LEU A 74 9.68 -12.01 15.76
CA LEU A 74 8.54 -11.97 14.86
C LEU A 74 7.39 -11.25 15.56
N HIS A 75 6.25 -11.13 14.93
CA HIS A 75 5.08 -10.51 15.53
C HIS A 75 4.04 -11.54 15.96
N ALA A 76 3.45 -11.32 17.15
CA ALA A 76 2.28 -12.01 17.68
C ALA A 76 1.67 -11.10 18.77
N ARG A 77 0.48 -10.58 18.55
CA ARG A 77 -0.22 -9.69 19.48
C ARG A 77 -1.48 -10.35 19.96
N ASP A 78 -1.68 -10.35 21.27
CA ASP A 78 -2.92 -10.84 21.93
C ASP A 78 -3.26 -12.32 21.61
N LEU A 79 -2.28 -13.10 21.18
CA LEU A 79 -2.40 -14.53 20.92
C LEU A 79 -2.01 -15.34 22.16
N GLU A 80 -2.78 -16.38 22.50
CA GLU A 80 -2.40 -17.36 23.48
C GLU A 80 -1.56 -18.46 22.83
N LEU A 81 -0.24 -18.45 23.06
CA LEU A 81 0.68 -19.46 22.55
C LEU A 81 0.59 -20.74 23.40
N VAL A 82 0.10 -21.81 22.78
CA VAL A 82 -0.05 -23.11 23.43
C VAL A 82 1.28 -23.88 23.42
N LYS A 83 2.02 -23.79 22.30
CA LYS A 83 3.28 -24.51 22.13
C LYS A 83 4.14 -23.83 21.07
N VAL A 84 5.43 -23.73 21.37
CA VAL A 84 6.45 -23.24 20.44
C VAL A 84 7.53 -24.31 20.27
N THR A 85 7.84 -24.67 19.04
CA THR A 85 8.90 -25.63 18.71
C THR A 85 9.84 -25.08 17.65
N LEU A 86 11.13 -25.24 17.85
CA LEU A 86 12.17 -24.84 16.93
C LEU A 86 12.99 -26.06 16.48
N ARG A 87 13.24 -26.15 15.18
CA ARG A 87 14.12 -27.17 14.60
C ARG A 87 15.18 -26.48 13.73
N ALA A 88 16.45 -26.75 14.00
CA ALA A 88 17.56 -26.32 13.17
C ALA A 88 18.42 -27.54 12.80
N ALA A 89 18.90 -27.61 11.56
CA ALA A 89 19.63 -28.78 11.02
C ALA A 89 18.90 -30.11 11.29
N LYS A 90 17.56 -30.13 11.21
CA LYS A 90 16.67 -31.28 11.50
C LYS A 90 16.62 -31.73 12.95
N LYS A 91 17.31 -31.05 13.88
CA LYS A 91 17.30 -31.34 15.33
C LYS A 91 16.34 -30.37 16.03
N ALA A 92 15.66 -30.87 17.07
CA ALA A 92 14.89 -30.00 17.96
C ALA A 92 15.86 -29.15 18.82
N VAL A 93 15.51 -27.87 18.95
CA VAL A 93 16.23 -26.91 19.79
C VAL A 93 15.26 -26.47 20.89
N PRO A 94 15.62 -26.65 22.18
CA PRO A 94 14.77 -26.12 23.26
C PRO A 94 14.65 -24.61 23.16
N VAL A 95 13.46 -24.08 23.44
CA VAL A 95 13.17 -22.65 23.36
C VAL A 95 12.36 -22.18 24.57
N SER A 96 12.51 -20.91 24.88
CA SER A 96 11.58 -20.09 25.65
C SER A 96 11.15 -18.89 24.81
N TRP A 97 10.15 -18.14 25.23
CA TRP A 97 9.72 -16.95 24.51
C TRP A 97 9.24 -15.87 25.47
N THR A 98 9.32 -14.63 25.01
CA THR A 98 8.85 -13.45 25.71
C THR A 98 8.04 -12.58 24.77
N ALA A 99 6.87 -12.13 25.22
CA ALA A 99 6.10 -11.10 24.53
C ALA A 99 6.66 -9.73 24.92
N GLY A 100 6.91 -8.91 23.92
CA GLY A 100 7.35 -7.53 24.04
C GLY A 100 6.23 -6.54 23.70
N GLU A 101 6.56 -5.26 23.69
CA GLU A 101 5.65 -4.19 23.27
C GLU A 101 5.33 -4.30 21.78
N HIS A 102 4.21 -3.68 21.36
CA HIS A 102 3.75 -3.61 19.96
C HIS A 102 3.59 -4.95 19.23
N GLY A 103 3.43 -6.05 20.01
CA GLY A 103 3.24 -7.38 19.48
C GLY A 103 4.52 -8.06 19.02
N ILE A 104 5.69 -7.58 19.41
CA ILE A 104 6.96 -8.29 19.15
C ILE A 104 7.01 -9.53 20.05
N LEU A 105 7.22 -10.69 19.44
CA LEU A 105 7.49 -11.96 20.10
C LEU A 105 8.95 -12.32 19.89
N THR A 106 9.70 -12.49 20.97
CA THR A 106 11.09 -12.99 20.91
C THR A 106 11.15 -14.45 21.36
N VAL A 107 11.59 -15.33 20.48
CA VAL A 107 11.84 -16.74 20.77
C VAL A 107 13.34 -16.92 21.03
N HIS A 108 13.69 -17.37 22.23
CA HIS A 108 15.05 -17.58 22.68
C HIS A 108 15.44 -19.06 22.53
N ALA A 109 16.45 -19.35 21.74
CA ALA A 109 17.01 -20.69 21.59
C ALA A 109 17.99 -20.99 22.73
N ALA A 110 17.93 -22.18 23.31
CA ALA A 110 18.82 -22.59 24.40
C ALA A 110 20.33 -22.72 23.98
N ALA A 111 20.58 -22.68 22.67
CA ALA A 111 21.93 -22.67 22.09
C ALA A 111 21.92 -21.85 20.80
N PRO A 112 23.04 -21.19 20.45
CA PRO A 112 23.13 -20.40 19.23
C PRO A 112 22.81 -21.21 17.97
N LEU A 113 21.96 -20.63 17.10
CA LEU A 113 21.62 -21.16 15.81
C LEU A 113 22.71 -20.78 14.81
N ALA A 114 23.34 -21.75 14.20
CA ALA A 114 24.30 -21.51 13.14
C ALA A 114 23.57 -21.02 11.86
N PRO A 115 24.26 -20.26 10.97
CA PRO A 115 23.72 -19.89 9.67
C PRO A 115 23.16 -21.10 8.91
N GLY A 116 21.96 -20.94 8.34
CA GLY A 116 21.28 -22.01 7.63
C GLY A 116 19.76 -21.94 7.72
N THR A 117 19.10 -23.08 7.52
CA THR A 117 17.64 -23.16 7.56
C THR A 117 17.16 -23.66 8.93
N ALA A 118 16.19 -22.94 9.50
CA ALA A 118 15.45 -23.35 10.68
C ALA A 118 13.94 -23.42 10.39
N THR A 119 13.19 -24.10 11.24
CA THR A 119 11.72 -24.14 11.19
C THR A 119 11.19 -23.84 12.57
N LEU A 120 10.39 -22.80 12.67
CA LEU A 120 9.65 -22.41 13.86
C LEU A 120 8.18 -22.82 13.67
N GLU A 121 7.60 -23.52 14.65
CA GLU A 121 6.20 -23.90 14.65
C GLU A 121 5.55 -23.43 15.95
N LEU A 122 4.45 -22.68 15.81
CA LEU A 122 3.69 -22.10 16.91
C LEU A 122 2.24 -22.60 16.84
N GLU A 123 1.80 -23.27 17.91
CA GLU A 123 0.39 -23.61 18.13
C GLU A 123 -0.22 -22.53 19.02
N PHE A 124 -1.39 -22.01 18.64
CA PHE A 124 -2.02 -20.89 19.33
C PHE A 124 -3.55 -20.96 19.33
N THR A 125 -4.16 -20.22 20.24
CA THR A 125 -5.60 -19.93 20.27
C THR A 125 -5.81 -18.41 20.26
N ASN A 126 -6.94 -17.96 19.73
CA ASN A 126 -7.36 -16.57 19.78
C ASN A 126 -8.87 -16.43 19.63
N ASP A 127 -9.39 -15.29 20.04
CA ASP A 127 -10.77 -14.89 19.77
C ASP A 127 -10.84 -14.14 18.43
N PHE A 128 -12.00 -14.20 17.76
CA PHE A 128 -12.25 -13.36 16.60
C PHE A 128 -12.42 -11.90 17.05
N ASP A 129 -11.83 -10.97 16.29
CA ASP A 129 -12.17 -9.55 16.45
C ASP A 129 -13.64 -9.30 16.07
N THR A 130 -14.21 -8.25 16.61
CA THR A 130 -15.63 -7.84 16.39
C THR A 130 -15.77 -6.42 15.86
N ARG A 131 -14.65 -5.74 15.55
CA ARG A 131 -14.59 -4.35 15.10
C ARG A 131 -14.19 -4.23 13.61
N ALA A 132 -14.33 -5.32 12.85
CA ALA A 132 -13.91 -5.43 11.46
C ALA A 132 -12.41 -5.15 11.24
N ASN A 133 -11.57 -5.57 12.17
CA ASN A 133 -10.12 -5.52 12.11
C ASN A 133 -9.53 -6.93 12.29
N SER A 134 -8.33 -7.21 11.80
CA SER A 134 -7.67 -8.51 11.92
C SER A 134 -8.51 -9.65 11.29
N LEU A 135 -8.57 -10.82 11.93
CA LEU A 135 -9.53 -11.89 11.62
C LEU A 135 -10.77 -11.71 12.49
N TYR A 136 -11.84 -11.21 11.91
CA TYR A 136 -13.06 -10.84 12.63
C TYR A 136 -14.25 -11.68 12.24
N ARG A 137 -15.26 -11.70 13.11
CA ARG A 137 -16.56 -12.32 12.86
C ARG A 137 -17.68 -11.30 12.86
N LEU A 138 -18.68 -11.56 12.06
CA LEU A 138 -19.93 -10.81 12.07
C LEU A 138 -21.13 -11.75 11.88
N GLU A 139 -22.30 -11.29 12.27
CA GLU A 139 -23.57 -12.00 12.07
C GLU A 139 -24.50 -11.15 11.21
N THR A 140 -24.98 -11.72 10.12
CA THR A 140 -25.96 -11.06 9.26
C THR A 140 -26.91 -12.08 8.65
N GLY A 141 -28.18 -11.71 8.48
CA GLY A 141 -29.21 -12.61 7.94
C GLY A 141 -29.40 -13.91 8.74
N GLY A 142 -29.08 -13.91 10.04
CA GLY A 142 -29.15 -15.09 10.90
C GLY A 142 -28.02 -16.10 10.69
N HIS A 143 -26.92 -15.69 10.07
CA HIS A 143 -25.74 -16.51 9.80
C HIS A 143 -24.46 -15.82 10.26
N ALA A 144 -23.49 -16.62 10.73
CA ALA A 144 -22.18 -16.13 11.14
C ALA A 144 -21.16 -16.28 10.00
N TYR A 145 -20.31 -15.27 9.83
CA TYR A 145 -19.25 -15.20 8.84
C TYR A 145 -17.96 -14.74 9.51
N ALA A 146 -16.83 -15.13 8.95
CA ALA A 146 -15.53 -14.53 9.30
C ALA A 146 -14.84 -13.99 8.06
N PHE A 147 -14.20 -12.83 8.22
CA PHE A 147 -13.45 -12.12 7.19
C PHE A 147 -12.14 -11.57 7.78
N THR A 148 -11.29 -11.03 6.93
CA THR A 148 -10.03 -10.40 7.35
C THR A 148 -9.92 -8.97 6.86
N GLN A 149 -9.28 -8.12 7.68
CA GLN A 149 -8.67 -6.85 7.30
C GLN A 149 -7.32 -6.75 8.03
N PHE A 150 -6.23 -6.95 7.31
CA PHE A 150 -4.90 -7.02 7.91
C PHE A 150 -4.05 -5.77 7.72
N GLU A 151 -4.34 -4.97 6.73
CA GLU A 151 -3.61 -3.72 6.53
C GLU A 151 -3.91 -2.75 7.69
N THR A 152 -2.89 -2.20 8.29
CA THR A 152 -1.45 -2.30 7.94
C THR A 152 -0.71 -3.38 8.71
N ASN A 153 -1.03 -3.60 10.01
CA ASN A 153 -0.28 -4.43 10.95
C ASN A 153 -1.17 -5.34 11.81
N ALA A 154 -2.34 -5.70 11.29
CA ALA A 154 -3.32 -6.50 12.04
C ALA A 154 -3.24 -8.01 11.77
N ALA A 155 -2.36 -8.47 10.87
CA ALA A 155 -2.12 -9.91 10.69
C ALA A 155 -1.52 -10.52 11.95
N ARG A 156 -0.67 -9.79 12.68
CA ARG A 156 -0.08 -10.19 13.96
C ARG A 156 -1.07 -10.43 15.08
N GLU A 157 -2.30 -9.90 14.95
CA GLU A 157 -3.40 -10.14 15.88
C GLU A 157 -4.20 -11.40 15.53
N ALA A 158 -3.99 -11.97 14.33
CA ALA A 158 -4.67 -13.18 13.89
C ALA A 158 -3.79 -14.43 13.99
N PHE A 159 -2.50 -14.31 13.73
CA PHE A 159 -1.52 -15.41 13.77
C PHE A 159 -0.10 -14.89 13.90
N PRO A 160 0.84 -15.69 14.45
CA PRO A 160 2.26 -15.31 14.49
C PRO A 160 2.85 -15.22 13.09
N CYS A 161 3.51 -14.10 12.75
CA CYS A 161 4.11 -13.86 11.42
C CYS A 161 5.18 -12.76 11.47
N PHE A 162 5.91 -12.57 10.38
CA PHE A 162 6.74 -11.39 10.14
C PHE A 162 5.86 -10.32 9.47
N ASP A 163 5.25 -9.47 10.27
CA ASP A 163 4.18 -8.57 9.87
C ASP A 163 4.71 -7.19 9.48
N GLU A 164 5.58 -7.16 8.49
CA GLU A 164 6.13 -5.97 7.85
C GLU A 164 6.12 -6.14 6.33
N PRO A 165 5.89 -5.08 5.53
CA PRO A 165 5.67 -5.19 4.09
C PRO A 165 6.89 -5.71 3.33
N GLU A 166 8.10 -5.56 3.86
CA GLU A 166 9.33 -6.07 3.22
C GLU A 166 9.44 -7.59 3.23
N PHE A 167 8.79 -8.28 4.18
CA PHE A 167 8.86 -9.74 4.25
C PHE A 167 7.85 -10.40 3.30
N LYS A 168 8.10 -10.28 2.01
CA LYS A 168 7.31 -10.96 0.97
C LYS A 168 7.74 -12.42 0.87
N ILE A 169 6.87 -13.32 1.29
CA ILE A 169 7.10 -14.76 1.26
C ILE A 169 5.93 -15.51 0.61
N PRO A 170 6.14 -16.71 0.07
CA PRO A 170 5.04 -17.60 -0.26
C PRO A 170 4.33 -18.11 0.99
N TRP A 171 2.99 -18.17 0.92
CA TRP A 171 2.11 -18.68 1.98
C TRP A 171 1.36 -19.91 1.51
N GLN A 172 1.05 -20.82 2.45
CA GLN A 172 0.12 -21.92 2.20
C GLN A 172 -0.92 -22.01 3.31
N LEU A 173 -2.14 -21.59 2.99
CA LEU A 173 -3.26 -21.64 3.93
C LEU A 173 -3.98 -22.98 3.88
N THR A 174 -4.38 -23.46 5.05
CA THR A 174 -5.31 -24.57 5.21
C THR A 174 -6.36 -24.19 6.25
N LEU A 175 -7.61 -24.09 5.81
CA LEU A 175 -8.73 -23.74 6.66
C LEU A 175 -9.58 -24.98 6.93
N THR A 176 -9.90 -25.20 8.20
CA THR A 176 -10.89 -26.18 8.63
C THR A 176 -12.14 -25.43 9.06
N VAL A 177 -13.26 -25.65 8.37
CA VAL A 177 -14.51 -24.90 8.56
C VAL A 177 -15.70 -25.84 8.69
N PRO A 178 -16.87 -25.41 9.17
CA PRO A 178 -18.10 -26.20 9.11
C PRO A 178 -18.37 -26.73 7.70
N ARG A 179 -18.87 -27.95 7.58
CA ARG A 179 -19.04 -28.66 6.29
C ARG A 179 -19.85 -27.87 5.25
N ALA A 180 -20.85 -27.12 5.69
CA ALA A 180 -21.74 -26.34 4.82
C ALA A 180 -21.15 -24.97 4.40
N HIS A 181 -20.02 -24.56 4.97
CA HIS A 181 -19.40 -23.27 4.69
C HIS A 181 -18.46 -23.34 3.48
N LEU A 182 -18.40 -22.24 2.74
CA LEU A 182 -17.31 -21.98 1.81
C LEU A 182 -16.14 -21.35 2.55
N ALA A 183 -14.95 -21.52 1.99
CA ALA A 183 -13.76 -20.78 2.41
C ALA A 183 -13.09 -20.19 1.16
N ILE A 184 -12.72 -18.93 1.26
CA ILE A 184 -12.06 -18.15 0.22
C ILE A 184 -10.71 -17.67 0.78
N SER A 185 -9.69 -17.66 -0.08
CA SER A 185 -8.40 -17.05 0.19
C SER A 185 -7.78 -16.56 -1.12
N ASN A 186 -6.56 -16.06 -1.11
CA ASN A 186 -5.85 -15.46 -2.24
C ASN A 186 -5.68 -16.38 -3.47
N THR A 187 -5.62 -17.69 -3.27
CA THR A 187 -5.30 -18.66 -4.34
C THR A 187 -6.44 -19.68 -4.56
N PRO A 188 -6.44 -20.40 -5.68
CA PRO A 188 -7.38 -21.50 -5.89
C PRO A 188 -7.25 -22.58 -4.82
N VAL A 189 -8.34 -23.34 -4.65
CA VAL A 189 -8.36 -24.53 -3.78
C VAL A 189 -7.53 -25.63 -4.42
N ALA A 190 -6.48 -26.10 -3.75
CA ALA A 190 -5.67 -27.25 -4.15
C ALA A 190 -6.27 -28.58 -3.70
N ARG A 191 -6.86 -28.60 -2.51
CA ARG A 191 -7.48 -29.79 -1.93
C ARG A 191 -8.64 -29.41 -1.01
N ASP A 192 -9.72 -30.16 -1.13
CA ASP A 192 -10.89 -30.06 -0.26
C ASP A 192 -11.29 -31.45 0.23
N THR A 193 -11.37 -31.65 1.54
CA THR A 193 -11.64 -32.95 2.15
C THR A 193 -12.62 -32.81 3.29
N VAL A 194 -13.71 -33.56 3.22
CA VAL A 194 -14.69 -33.64 4.32
C VAL A 194 -14.15 -34.52 5.44
N VAL A 195 -14.19 -34.00 6.68
CA VAL A 195 -13.74 -34.68 7.89
C VAL A 195 -14.85 -34.55 8.96
N GLY A 196 -15.75 -35.50 9.01
CA GLY A 196 -16.91 -35.46 9.93
C GLY A 196 -17.84 -34.28 9.62
N ALA A 197 -18.12 -33.45 10.62
CA ALA A 197 -18.95 -32.25 10.51
C ALA A 197 -18.23 -31.04 9.91
N LYS A 198 -16.94 -31.18 9.61
CA LYS A 198 -16.09 -30.12 9.04
C LYS A 198 -15.59 -30.50 7.66
N ARG A 199 -15.04 -29.51 6.96
CA ARG A 199 -14.23 -29.69 5.76
C ARG A 199 -12.88 -29.00 5.94
N ARG A 200 -11.84 -29.62 5.43
CA ARG A 200 -10.48 -29.09 5.42
C ARG A 200 -10.13 -28.68 4.00
N ILE A 201 -9.90 -27.41 3.80
CA ILE A 201 -9.63 -26.79 2.50
C ILE A 201 -8.18 -26.29 2.54
N THR A 202 -7.33 -26.85 1.68
CA THR A 202 -5.95 -26.38 1.48
C THR A 202 -5.91 -25.61 0.17
N PHE A 203 -5.44 -24.38 0.23
CA PHE A 203 -5.24 -23.52 -0.93
C PHE A 203 -3.90 -23.79 -1.60
N GLU A 204 -3.75 -23.44 -2.87
CA GLU A 204 -2.45 -23.45 -3.54
C GLU A 204 -1.50 -22.47 -2.83
N LYS A 205 -0.19 -22.71 -2.97
CA LYS A 205 0.82 -21.79 -2.46
C LYS A 205 0.70 -20.44 -3.18
N THR A 206 0.75 -19.35 -2.44
CA THR A 206 0.79 -17.99 -3.02
C THR A 206 2.13 -17.74 -3.70
N PRO A 207 2.22 -16.81 -4.66
CA PRO A 207 3.46 -16.13 -4.92
C PRO A 207 3.93 -15.37 -3.66
N PRO A 208 5.12 -14.74 -3.66
CA PRO A 208 5.55 -13.94 -2.52
C PRO A 208 4.59 -12.79 -2.23
N LEU A 209 4.04 -12.75 -1.01
CA LEU A 209 3.15 -11.70 -0.49
C LEU A 209 3.57 -11.31 0.92
N PRO A 210 3.45 -10.04 1.32
CA PRO A 210 3.49 -9.66 2.72
C PRO A 210 2.25 -10.16 3.46
N SER A 211 2.31 -10.21 4.78
CA SER A 211 1.22 -10.70 5.63
C SER A 211 -0.08 -9.92 5.47
N TYR A 212 -0.01 -8.60 5.31
CA TYR A 212 -1.18 -7.74 5.25
C TYR A 212 -2.08 -8.00 4.03
N LEU A 213 -1.55 -8.59 2.97
CA LEU A 213 -2.27 -8.94 1.74
C LEU A 213 -2.99 -10.30 1.80
N LEU A 214 -2.85 -11.05 2.88
CA LEU A 214 -3.59 -12.31 3.02
C LEU A 214 -5.08 -12.06 3.23
N ALA A 215 -5.90 -12.86 2.58
CA ALA A 215 -7.35 -12.82 2.72
C ALA A 215 -7.91 -14.14 3.20
N ILE A 216 -8.87 -14.07 4.12
CA ILE A 216 -9.68 -15.20 4.56
C ILE A 216 -11.13 -14.75 4.62
N ALA A 217 -12.00 -15.51 3.96
CA ALA A 217 -13.45 -15.36 4.15
C ALA A 217 -14.08 -16.74 4.30
N THR A 218 -14.95 -16.91 5.29
CA THR A 218 -15.69 -18.17 5.49
C THR A 218 -17.09 -17.93 6.06
N GLY A 219 -18.00 -18.79 5.68
CA GLY A 219 -19.40 -18.75 6.07
C GLY A 219 -20.28 -19.43 5.03
N PRO A 220 -21.62 -19.33 5.14
CA PRO A 220 -22.55 -19.74 4.11
C PRO A 220 -22.58 -18.72 2.95
N LEU A 221 -21.41 -18.54 2.33
CA LEU A 221 -21.20 -17.63 1.20
C LEU A 221 -21.82 -18.17 -0.09
N GLU A 222 -22.20 -17.25 -0.98
CA GLU A 222 -22.69 -17.56 -2.33
C GLU A 222 -21.78 -16.92 -3.38
N THR A 223 -21.78 -17.45 -4.60
CA THR A 223 -20.88 -16.96 -5.66
C THR A 223 -21.61 -16.73 -6.97
N VAL A 224 -21.20 -15.69 -7.71
CA VAL A 224 -21.63 -15.41 -9.08
C VAL A 224 -20.39 -15.40 -9.98
N PRO A 225 -20.29 -16.25 -11.01
CA PRO A 225 -19.13 -16.26 -11.89
C PRO A 225 -19.01 -14.96 -12.70
N ILE A 226 -17.76 -14.55 -12.96
CA ILE A 226 -17.43 -13.43 -13.84
C ILE A 226 -16.77 -13.97 -15.09
N PRO A 227 -17.46 -14.04 -16.23
CA PRO A 227 -16.87 -14.49 -17.49
C PRO A 227 -15.93 -13.45 -18.10
N GLY A 228 -15.00 -13.89 -18.94
CA GLY A 228 -14.19 -12.99 -19.79
C GLY A 228 -12.96 -12.37 -19.15
N MET A 229 -12.53 -12.81 -17.97
CA MET A 229 -11.37 -12.21 -17.27
C MET A 229 -10.00 -12.85 -17.58
N GLY A 230 -9.92 -13.86 -18.42
CA GLY A 230 -8.66 -14.56 -18.68
C GLY A 230 -8.17 -15.45 -17.53
N VAL A 231 -8.70 -15.28 -16.32
CA VAL A 231 -8.54 -16.15 -15.15
C VAL A 231 -9.92 -16.45 -14.56
N PRO A 232 -10.09 -17.54 -13.78
CA PRO A 232 -11.33 -17.78 -13.06
C PRO A 232 -11.68 -16.60 -12.14
N GLY A 233 -12.92 -16.09 -12.25
CA GLY A 233 -13.37 -14.95 -11.46
C GLY A 233 -14.79 -15.12 -10.95
N ARG A 234 -15.06 -14.58 -9.76
CA ARG A 234 -16.38 -14.64 -9.11
C ARG A 234 -16.62 -13.38 -8.28
N VAL A 235 -17.88 -12.97 -8.20
CA VAL A 235 -18.33 -12.14 -7.06
C VAL A 235 -18.74 -13.10 -5.95
N VAL A 236 -18.26 -12.86 -4.74
CA VAL A 236 -18.57 -13.63 -3.54
C VAL A 236 -19.40 -12.77 -2.60
N THR A 237 -20.53 -13.27 -2.11
CA THR A 237 -21.46 -12.52 -1.25
C THR A 237 -21.86 -13.34 -0.04
N VAL A 238 -22.37 -12.68 0.98
CA VAL A 238 -23.18 -13.34 2.01
C VAL A 238 -24.46 -13.87 1.36
N LYS A 239 -25.09 -14.84 2.01
CA LYS A 239 -26.29 -15.52 1.52
C LYS A 239 -27.42 -14.56 1.16
N GLY A 240 -28.02 -14.76 -0.02
CA GLY A 240 -29.19 -14.00 -0.51
C GLY A 240 -28.86 -12.70 -1.24
N ARG A 241 -27.59 -12.35 -1.48
CA ARG A 241 -27.16 -11.09 -2.11
C ARG A 241 -26.73 -11.21 -3.56
N THR A 242 -26.64 -12.39 -4.14
CA THR A 242 -26.12 -12.66 -5.50
C THR A 242 -26.81 -11.87 -6.60
N LYS A 243 -28.10 -11.51 -6.45
CA LYS A 243 -28.87 -10.75 -7.44
C LYS A 243 -28.35 -9.32 -7.65
N LEU A 244 -27.58 -8.79 -6.71
CA LEU A 244 -27.04 -7.42 -6.72
C LEU A 244 -25.65 -7.34 -7.41
N ALA A 245 -25.05 -8.48 -7.79
CA ALA A 245 -23.69 -8.55 -8.34
C ALA A 245 -23.59 -8.13 -9.83
N GLY A 246 -24.72 -7.83 -10.50
CA GLY A 246 -24.79 -7.67 -11.95
C GLY A 246 -23.85 -6.59 -12.52
N GLU A 247 -23.72 -5.43 -11.87
CA GLU A 247 -22.83 -4.37 -12.33
C GLU A 247 -21.35 -4.74 -12.12
N ALA A 248 -21.00 -5.37 -11.01
CA ALA A 248 -19.63 -5.84 -10.77
C ALA A 248 -19.18 -6.88 -11.81
N VAL A 249 -20.07 -7.83 -12.15
CA VAL A 249 -19.81 -8.86 -13.17
C VAL A 249 -19.54 -8.25 -14.54
N LYS A 250 -20.24 -7.16 -14.92
CA LYS A 250 -20.05 -6.49 -16.21
C LYS A 250 -18.78 -5.61 -16.23
N THR A 251 -18.43 -5.01 -15.09
CA THR A 251 -17.38 -4.00 -14.97
C THR A 251 -15.99 -4.63 -14.89
N ALA A 252 -15.81 -5.66 -14.06
CA ALA A 252 -14.51 -6.21 -13.77
C ALA A 252 -13.69 -6.65 -15.02
N PRO A 253 -14.24 -7.37 -16.01
CA PRO A 253 -13.47 -7.78 -17.18
C PRO A 253 -12.98 -6.60 -18.03
N ARG A 254 -13.77 -5.52 -18.10
CA ARG A 254 -13.45 -4.34 -18.90
C ARG A 254 -12.29 -3.56 -18.31
N LEU A 255 -12.33 -3.33 -16.99
CA LEU A 255 -11.27 -2.63 -16.26
C LEU A 255 -9.98 -3.46 -16.26
N LEU A 256 -10.08 -4.76 -15.99
CA LEU A 256 -8.91 -5.65 -15.97
C LEU A 256 -8.22 -5.67 -17.34
N ALA A 257 -8.97 -5.75 -18.44
CA ALA A 257 -8.40 -5.71 -19.79
C ALA A 257 -7.71 -4.37 -20.12
N ALA A 258 -8.21 -3.25 -19.61
CA ALA A 258 -7.59 -1.94 -19.79
C ALA A 258 -6.28 -1.83 -19.00
N LEU A 259 -6.26 -2.29 -17.75
CA LEU A 259 -5.05 -2.34 -16.93
C LEU A 259 -3.97 -3.26 -17.53
N GLU A 260 -4.34 -4.45 -18.01
CA GLU A 260 -3.41 -5.34 -18.71
C GLU A 260 -2.78 -4.68 -19.96
N ARG A 261 -3.57 -3.91 -20.71
CA ARG A 261 -3.05 -3.14 -21.87
C ARG A 261 -2.09 -2.04 -21.41
N TYR A 262 -2.44 -1.29 -20.37
CA TYR A 262 -1.59 -0.22 -19.87
C TYR A 262 -0.25 -0.76 -19.38
N PHE A 263 -0.26 -1.75 -18.51
CA PHE A 263 0.96 -2.33 -17.95
C PHE A 263 1.73 -3.23 -18.94
N GLY A 264 1.10 -3.64 -20.05
CA GLY A 264 1.70 -4.59 -21.00
C GLY A 264 1.98 -5.96 -20.37
N ARG A 265 1.31 -6.27 -19.29
CA ARG A 265 1.47 -7.50 -18.51
C ARG A 265 0.11 -8.03 -18.06
N LYS A 266 -0.12 -9.34 -18.22
CA LYS A 266 -1.33 -10.00 -17.76
C LYS A 266 -1.47 -9.93 -16.24
N TYR A 267 -2.72 -10.02 -15.76
CA TYR A 267 -3.04 -10.16 -14.36
C TYR A 267 -2.17 -11.26 -13.72
N PRO A 268 -1.41 -10.94 -12.64
CA PRO A 268 -0.32 -11.82 -12.19
C PRO A 268 -0.78 -13.00 -11.34
N TYR A 269 -2.05 -13.05 -10.94
CA TYR A 269 -2.56 -14.08 -10.03
C TYR A 269 -3.46 -15.10 -10.76
N ARG A 270 -3.73 -16.25 -10.10
CA ARG A 270 -4.37 -17.40 -10.75
C ARG A 270 -5.91 -17.36 -10.74
N LYS A 271 -6.50 -16.50 -9.95
CA LYS A 271 -7.95 -16.26 -9.87
C LYS A 271 -8.20 -14.82 -9.41
N LEU A 272 -9.44 -14.37 -9.53
CA LEU A 272 -9.89 -13.10 -9.00
C LEU A 272 -11.30 -13.26 -8.42
N ASP A 273 -11.42 -13.28 -7.10
CA ASP A 273 -12.69 -13.18 -6.39
C ASP A 273 -12.87 -11.72 -5.92
N LEU A 274 -14.07 -11.17 -6.10
CA LEU A 274 -14.49 -9.88 -5.59
C LEU A 274 -15.46 -10.14 -4.43
N LEU A 275 -15.03 -9.88 -3.19
CA LEU A 275 -15.77 -10.20 -1.98
C LEU A 275 -16.60 -8.99 -1.54
N ALA A 276 -17.92 -9.14 -1.50
CA ALA A 276 -18.83 -8.15 -0.91
C ALA A 276 -18.99 -8.44 0.59
N VAL A 277 -18.41 -7.60 1.44
CA VAL A 277 -18.36 -7.81 2.88
C VAL A 277 -19.23 -6.78 3.60
N PRO A 278 -20.27 -7.22 4.32
CA PRO A 278 -21.09 -6.34 5.16
C PRO A 278 -20.26 -5.66 6.25
N GLU A 279 -20.63 -4.43 6.60
CA GLU A 279 -20.03 -3.67 7.70
C GLU A 279 -18.51 -3.45 7.58
N PHE A 280 -17.95 -3.63 6.39
CA PHE A 280 -16.54 -3.34 6.13
C PHE A 280 -16.31 -1.82 6.20
N TRP A 281 -15.43 -1.37 7.11
CA TRP A 281 -15.25 0.06 7.37
C TRP A 281 -14.50 0.79 6.26
N ALA A 282 -13.54 0.14 5.58
CA ALA A 282 -12.86 0.69 4.41
C ALA A 282 -13.76 0.67 3.16
N GLY A 283 -13.35 1.33 2.10
CA GLY A 283 -14.03 1.26 0.80
C GLY A 283 -13.86 -0.10 0.15
N ALA A 284 -12.59 -0.54 0.08
CA ALA A 284 -12.16 -1.85 -0.35
C ALA A 284 -10.77 -2.17 0.19
N MET A 285 -10.20 -3.32 -0.20
CA MET A 285 -8.86 -3.79 0.15
C MET A 285 -8.35 -4.71 -0.96
N GLU A 286 -7.16 -4.46 -1.43
CA GLU A 286 -6.51 -5.03 -2.61
C GLU A 286 -6.02 -6.47 -2.48
N ASN A 287 -6.44 -7.25 -1.51
CA ASN A 287 -5.96 -8.63 -1.32
C ASN A 287 -5.86 -9.42 -2.64
N PRO A 288 -4.66 -9.81 -3.11
CA PRO A 288 -4.48 -10.41 -4.43
C PRO A 288 -5.30 -11.68 -4.58
N GLY A 289 -6.06 -11.76 -5.68
CA GLY A 289 -6.93 -12.90 -5.95
C GLY A 289 -8.21 -12.97 -5.11
N ALA A 290 -8.40 -12.07 -4.12
CA ALA A 290 -9.56 -12.06 -3.23
C ALA A 290 -9.84 -10.64 -2.72
N ILE A 291 -10.00 -9.69 -3.66
CA ILE A 291 -10.25 -8.28 -3.36
C ILE A 291 -11.50 -8.13 -2.51
N THR A 292 -11.36 -7.48 -1.35
CA THR A 292 -12.47 -7.22 -0.45
C THR A 292 -13.10 -5.86 -0.73
N PHE A 293 -14.41 -5.78 -0.76
CA PHE A 293 -15.17 -4.54 -0.93
C PHE A 293 -16.19 -4.40 0.19
N ARG A 294 -16.40 -3.18 0.65
CA ARG A 294 -17.63 -2.86 1.37
C ARG A 294 -18.82 -3.25 0.49
N GLU A 295 -19.80 -3.95 1.06
CA GLU A 295 -20.92 -4.51 0.30
C GLU A 295 -21.59 -3.48 -0.62
N GLU A 296 -21.84 -2.26 -0.14
CA GLU A 296 -22.50 -1.18 -0.88
C GLU A 296 -21.64 -0.58 -2.01
N ARG A 297 -20.33 -0.86 -2.01
CA ARG A 297 -19.42 -0.44 -3.07
C ARG A 297 -19.36 -1.42 -4.24
N LEU A 298 -19.81 -2.65 -4.04
CA LEU A 298 -19.76 -3.73 -5.04
C LEU A 298 -21.14 -4.19 -5.51
N LEU A 299 -22.13 -4.22 -4.61
CA LEU A 299 -23.45 -4.76 -4.88
C LEU A 299 -24.47 -3.64 -5.07
N LEU A 300 -25.00 -3.51 -6.29
CA LEU A 300 -25.93 -2.46 -6.65
C LEU A 300 -27.29 -3.04 -7.07
N ASP A 301 -28.38 -2.51 -6.51
CA ASP A 301 -29.73 -2.89 -6.95
C ASP A 301 -29.99 -2.30 -8.35
N PRO A 302 -30.15 -3.13 -9.39
CA PRO A 302 -30.36 -2.65 -10.77
C PRO A 302 -31.62 -1.82 -10.96
N LYS A 303 -32.55 -1.84 -10.00
CA LYS A 303 -33.78 -1.06 -10.05
C LYS A 303 -33.64 0.35 -9.44
N GLN A 304 -32.65 0.56 -8.58
CA GLN A 304 -32.50 1.78 -7.80
C GLN A 304 -31.13 2.46 -7.99
N VAL A 305 -30.19 1.80 -8.66
CA VAL A 305 -28.81 2.30 -8.82
C VAL A 305 -28.77 3.66 -9.48
N THR A 306 -28.10 4.59 -8.83
CA THR A 306 -27.80 5.93 -9.35
C THR A 306 -26.53 5.95 -10.22
N ALA A 307 -26.37 6.99 -11.04
CA ALA A 307 -25.13 7.19 -11.79
C ALA A 307 -23.92 7.38 -10.86
N ALA A 308 -24.10 8.02 -9.70
CA ALA A 308 -23.05 8.22 -8.72
C ALA A 308 -22.58 6.89 -8.08
N GLU A 309 -23.50 6.02 -7.68
CA GLU A 309 -23.15 4.70 -7.15
C GLU A 309 -22.44 3.83 -8.18
N ARG A 310 -22.90 3.85 -9.44
CA ARG A 310 -22.24 3.13 -10.53
C ARG A 310 -20.81 3.67 -10.76
N ARG A 311 -20.63 4.99 -10.76
CA ARG A 311 -19.31 5.62 -10.86
C ARG A 311 -18.41 5.19 -9.70
N HIS A 312 -18.89 5.23 -8.46
CA HIS A 312 -18.13 4.79 -7.30
C HIS A 312 -17.72 3.31 -7.38
N LEU A 313 -18.61 2.41 -7.85
CA LEU A 313 -18.25 1.01 -8.08
C LEU A 313 -17.10 0.89 -9.08
N VAL A 314 -17.20 1.64 -10.21
CA VAL A 314 -16.18 1.58 -11.28
C VAL A 314 -14.84 2.11 -10.79
N THR A 315 -14.80 3.29 -10.16
CA THR A 315 -13.55 3.91 -9.69
C THR A 315 -12.91 3.12 -8.57
N THR A 316 -13.69 2.65 -7.57
CA THR A 316 -13.17 1.80 -6.51
C THR A 316 -12.62 0.49 -7.08
N MET A 317 -13.38 -0.19 -7.95
CA MET A 317 -12.90 -1.44 -8.56
C MET A 317 -11.65 -1.25 -9.42
N ALA A 318 -11.53 -0.13 -10.14
CA ALA A 318 -10.35 0.18 -10.94
C ALA A 318 -9.13 0.45 -10.06
N HIS A 319 -9.30 1.13 -8.92
CA HIS A 319 -8.28 1.35 -7.90
C HIS A 319 -7.76 0.03 -7.37
N GLU A 320 -8.64 -0.84 -6.86
CA GLU A 320 -8.24 -2.15 -6.31
C GLU A 320 -7.57 -3.05 -7.35
N LEU A 321 -8.05 -3.02 -8.58
CA LEU A 321 -7.43 -3.79 -9.66
C LEU A 321 -6.05 -3.24 -10.06
N ALA A 322 -5.80 -1.93 -9.93
CA ALA A 322 -4.50 -1.34 -10.22
C ALA A 322 -3.43 -1.78 -9.20
N HIS A 323 -3.82 -1.98 -7.95
CA HIS A 323 -2.95 -2.52 -6.90
C HIS A 323 -2.35 -3.88 -7.26
N MET A 324 -3.00 -4.67 -8.10
CA MET A 324 -2.45 -5.97 -8.54
C MET A 324 -1.06 -5.85 -9.16
N TRP A 325 -0.69 -4.67 -9.66
CA TRP A 325 0.66 -4.36 -10.16
C TRP A 325 1.42 -3.41 -9.22
N PHE A 326 0.74 -2.38 -8.65
CA PHE A 326 1.31 -1.41 -7.71
C PHE A 326 0.72 -1.61 -6.30
N GLY A 327 1.48 -2.26 -5.43
CA GLY A 327 1.09 -2.71 -4.10
C GLY A 327 1.32 -4.20 -3.91
N ASP A 328 0.83 -5.01 -4.84
CA ASP A 328 0.86 -6.46 -4.73
C ASP A 328 2.04 -7.11 -5.47
N LEU A 329 2.14 -6.90 -6.79
CA LEU A 329 3.26 -7.45 -7.56
C LEU A 329 4.57 -6.79 -7.15
N VAL A 330 4.57 -5.46 -7.04
CA VAL A 330 5.64 -4.65 -6.46
C VAL A 330 5.07 -3.97 -5.22
N THR A 331 5.61 -4.23 -4.04
CA THR A 331 5.15 -3.68 -2.77
C THR A 331 6.17 -2.68 -2.24
N MET A 332 5.74 -1.61 -1.59
CA MET A 332 6.67 -0.72 -0.89
C MET A 332 7.52 -1.52 0.13
N GLU A 333 8.77 -1.06 0.35
CA GLU A 333 9.64 -1.67 1.36
C GLU A 333 9.17 -1.36 2.77
N TRP A 334 8.71 -0.13 2.99
CA TRP A 334 8.18 0.34 4.27
C TRP A 334 7.01 1.31 4.10
N TRP A 335 6.29 1.54 5.18
CA TRP A 335 5.06 2.34 5.22
C TRP A 335 5.25 3.83 4.91
N ASP A 336 6.47 4.37 4.98
CA ASP A 336 6.78 5.75 4.56
C ASP A 336 6.56 5.97 3.06
N ASP A 337 6.59 4.91 2.27
CA ASP A 337 6.28 4.90 0.84
C ASP A 337 4.89 4.33 0.49
N ILE A 338 3.91 4.31 1.43
CA ILE A 338 2.53 3.84 1.18
C ILE A 338 1.86 4.57 0.00
N TRP A 339 2.24 5.81 -0.25
CA TRP A 339 1.79 6.60 -1.39
C TRP A 339 2.11 5.91 -2.74
N LEU A 340 3.17 5.09 -2.83
CA LEU A 340 3.46 4.28 -4.02
C LEU A 340 2.29 3.36 -4.37
N ASN A 341 1.63 2.80 -3.37
CA ASN A 341 0.45 1.99 -3.58
C ASN A 341 -0.76 2.89 -3.85
N GLU A 342 -1.11 3.75 -2.93
CA GLU A 342 -2.38 4.47 -2.88
C GLU A 342 -2.51 5.58 -3.93
N SER A 343 -1.51 6.46 -4.03
CA SER A 343 -1.53 7.53 -5.03
C SER A 343 -1.52 6.96 -6.44
N PHE A 344 -0.74 5.90 -6.67
CA PHE A 344 -0.65 5.30 -7.99
C PHE A 344 -1.95 4.57 -8.35
N ALA A 345 -2.54 3.81 -7.43
CA ALA A 345 -3.80 3.12 -7.66
C ALA A 345 -4.94 4.11 -7.90
N SER A 346 -4.97 5.23 -7.17
CA SER A 346 -5.95 6.31 -7.38
C SER A 346 -5.80 6.93 -8.78
N TRP A 347 -4.58 7.33 -9.14
CA TRP A 347 -4.30 7.90 -10.45
C TRP A 347 -4.63 6.93 -11.60
N MET A 348 -4.22 5.67 -11.48
CA MET A 348 -4.49 4.65 -12.50
C MET A 348 -5.96 4.26 -12.55
N GLY A 349 -6.61 4.19 -11.40
CA GLY A 349 -8.04 3.88 -11.28
C GLY A 349 -8.89 4.90 -12.03
N ASP A 350 -8.65 6.19 -11.83
CA ASP A 350 -9.36 7.26 -12.55
C ASP A 350 -9.04 7.25 -14.04
N LYS A 351 -7.75 7.09 -14.41
CA LYS A 351 -7.32 7.01 -15.81
C LYS A 351 -8.02 5.89 -16.57
N VAL A 352 -8.05 4.68 -16.00
CA VAL A 352 -8.67 3.51 -16.62
C VAL A 352 -10.20 3.62 -16.61
N SER A 353 -10.77 4.17 -15.56
CA SER A 353 -12.21 4.42 -15.48
C SER A 353 -12.66 5.42 -16.54
N HIS A 354 -11.90 6.49 -16.77
CA HIS A 354 -12.18 7.45 -17.85
C HIS A 354 -12.07 6.81 -19.25
N GLU A 355 -11.05 5.95 -19.48
CA GLU A 355 -10.91 5.22 -20.75
C GLU A 355 -12.09 4.28 -21.02
N VAL A 356 -12.56 3.55 -20.00
CA VAL A 356 -13.55 2.48 -20.14
C VAL A 356 -14.98 3.00 -20.04
N TYR A 357 -15.21 4.11 -19.30
CA TYR A 357 -16.49 4.73 -18.99
C TYR A 357 -16.43 6.26 -19.15
N PRO A 358 -16.15 6.77 -20.36
CA PRO A 358 -15.98 8.21 -20.59
C PRO A 358 -17.25 9.03 -20.25
N GLU A 359 -18.41 8.38 -20.21
CA GLU A 359 -19.68 9.00 -19.83
C GLU A 359 -19.74 9.48 -18.37
N PHE A 360 -18.81 9.05 -17.50
CA PHE A 360 -18.78 9.50 -16.11
C PHE A 360 -18.11 10.86 -15.91
N ASP A 361 -17.36 11.35 -16.92
CA ASP A 361 -16.63 12.63 -16.88
C ASP A 361 -15.87 12.85 -15.55
N LEU A 362 -14.89 11.98 -15.29
CA LEU A 362 -14.16 11.98 -14.02
C LEU A 362 -13.30 13.23 -13.80
N THR A 363 -13.08 14.05 -14.84
CA THR A 363 -12.25 15.27 -14.76
C THR A 363 -12.70 16.21 -13.65
N VAL A 364 -14.01 16.34 -13.43
CA VAL A 364 -14.56 17.18 -12.36
C VAL A 364 -14.26 16.60 -10.97
N GLU A 365 -14.34 15.29 -10.83
CA GLU A 365 -14.06 14.63 -9.53
C GLU A 365 -12.55 14.65 -9.21
N GLU A 366 -11.68 14.45 -10.19
CA GLU A 366 -10.22 14.61 -10.05
C GLU A 366 -9.88 16.05 -9.60
N LEU A 367 -10.49 17.06 -10.24
CA LEU A 367 -10.30 18.45 -9.84
C LEU A 367 -10.78 18.71 -8.41
N ARG A 368 -11.94 18.18 -8.02
CA ARG A 368 -12.46 18.30 -6.64
C ARG A 368 -11.53 17.62 -5.62
N GLY A 369 -11.00 16.43 -5.94
CA GLY A 369 -10.01 15.73 -5.12
C GLY A 369 -8.76 16.59 -4.92
N THR A 370 -8.20 17.09 -6.02
CA THR A 370 -7.04 18.00 -6.00
C THR A 370 -7.31 19.26 -5.16
N GLN A 371 -8.50 19.87 -5.29
CA GLN A 371 -8.85 21.05 -4.50
C GLN A 371 -8.99 20.76 -3.02
N ARG A 372 -9.56 19.61 -2.62
CA ARG A 372 -9.61 19.21 -1.21
C ARG A 372 -8.20 19.00 -0.64
N ALA A 373 -7.33 18.31 -1.37
CA ALA A 373 -5.94 18.14 -0.99
C ALA A 373 -5.22 19.49 -0.83
N LEU A 374 -5.40 20.43 -1.76
CA LEU A 374 -4.83 21.78 -1.66
C LEU A 374 -5.36 22.56 -0.46
N LEU A 375 -6.63 22.42 -0.08
CA LEU A 375 -7.19 23.06 1.11
C LEU A 375 -6.54 22.52 2.40
N SER A 376 -6.31 21.22 2.48
CA SER A 376 -5.59 20.59 3.60
C SER A 376 -4.11 21.01 3.61
N ASP A 377 -3.49 21.02 2.44
CA ASP A 377 -2.07 21.32 2.25
C ASP A 377 -1.71 22.81 2.47
N ALA A 378 -2.69 23.69 2.36
CA ALA A 378 -2.55 25.12 2.63
C ALA A 378 -2.61 25.48 4.14
N GLN A 379 -2.78 24.50 5.03
CA GLN A 379 -2.81 24.68 6.48
C GLN A 379 -1.40 24.68 7.07
N PRO A 380 -1.17 25.36 8.22
CA PRO A 380 0.09 25.24 8.96
C PRO A 380 0.38 23.81 9.46
N SER A 381 -0.68 23.01 9.68
CA SER A 381 -0.60 21.63 10.15
C SER A 381 -0.36 20.60 9.04
N THR A 382 -0.14 21.05 7.81
CA THR A 382 0.15 20.13 6.69
C THR A 382 1.47 19.39 6.90
N HIS A 383 1.60 18.27 6.23
CA HIS A 383 2.79 17.41 6.27
C HIS A 383 3.22 16.97 4.85
N ALA A 384 4.37 16.38 4.75
CA ALA A 384 4.85 15.76 3.52
C ALA A 384 4.00 14.53 3.19
N ILE A 385 3.86 14.20 1.89
CA ILE A 385 3.23 12.93 1.48
C ILE A 385 4.08 11.76 1.99
N ARG A 386 5.39 11.82 1.73
CA ARG A 386 6.35 10.86 2.26
C ARG A 386 6.82 11.34 3.62
N GLN A 387 6.40 10.64 4.66
CA GLN A 387 6.77 10.92 6.04
C GLN A 387 7.64 9.78 6.58
N SER A 388 8.61 10.12 7.43
CA SER A 388 9.24 9.09 8.27
C SER A 388 8.16 8.44 9.12
N PHE A 389 8.10 7.13 9.09
CA PHE A 389 7.11 6.33 9.80
C PHE A 389 7.80 5.30 10.68
N ASP A 390 7.56 5.38 11.99
CA ASP A 390 8.01 4.37 12.95
C ASP A 390 6.94 3.29 13.13
N ALA A 391 7.34 2.05 13.39
CA ALA A 391 6.41 0.95 13.63
C ALA A 391 5.46 1.19 14.83
N PHE A 392 5.74 2.19 15.66
CA PHE A 392 4.94 2.59 16.81
C PHE A 392 4.05 3.80 16.55
N ASP A 393 4.18 4.44 15.38
CA ASP A 393 3.30 5.53 14.98
C ASP A 393 1.86 5.03 14.75
N PRO A 394 0.86 5.88 14.94
CA PRO A 394 -0.52 5.58 14.55
C PRO A 394 -0.64 5.40 13.04
N TYR A 395 -1.06 4.22 12.59
CA TYR A 395 -1.14 3.87 11.17
C TYR A 395 -2.23 4.63 10.40
N ASP A 396 -3.25 5.16 11.07
CA ASP A 396 -4.29 5.99 10.48
C ASP A 396 -3.76 7.31 9.87
N ARG A 397 -2.58 7.77 10.31
CA ARG A 397 -1.88 8.92 9.73
C ARG A 397 -1.40 8.71 8.29
N LEU A 398 -1.33 7.46 7.84
CA LEU A 398 -0.86 7.09 6.50
C LEU A 398 -1.94 7.30 5.43
N PHE A 399 -3.23 7.31 5.83
CA PHE A 399 -4.37 7.27 4.92
C PHE A 399 -5.16 8.57 4.97
N ASP A 400 -4.71 9.58 4.24
CA ASP A 400 -5.36 10.88 4.18
C ASP A 400 -5.43 11.46 2.76
N GLU A 401 -6.06 12.65 2.61
CA GLU A 401 -6.18 13.33 1.31
C GLU A 401 -4.82 13.66 0.67
N LEU A 402 -3.74 13.78 1.44
CA LEU A 402 -2.41 14.04 0.88
C LEU A 402 -1.82 12.77 0.26
N SER A 403 -1.93 11.65 0.95
CA SER A 403 -1.44 10.36 0.46
C SER A 403 -2.20 9.88 -0.77
N TYR A 404 -3.50 10.17 -0.88
CA TYR A 404 -4.33 9.78 -2.03
C TYR A 404 -4.36 10.85 -3.11
N SER A 405 -5.00 12.00 -2.82
CA SER A 405 -5.37 12.99 -3.85
C SER A 405 -4.21 13.90 -4.25
N LYS A 406 -3.34 14.35 -3.33
CA LYS A 406 -2.16 15.15 -3.69
C LYS A 406 -1.15 14.29 -4.46
N GLY A 407 -0.89 13.06 -3.99
CA GLY A 407 0.00 12.14 -4.68
C GLY A 407 -0.49 11.79 -6.08
N GLN A 408 -1.79 11.53 -6.25
CA GLN A 408 -2.44 11.36 -7.57
C GLN A 408 -2.21 12.57 -8.48
N ALA A 409 -2.41 13.80 -7.97
CA ALA A 409 -2.20 15.02 -8.74
C ALA A 409 -0.72 15.20 -9.16
N VAL A 410 0.23 14.83 -8.31
CA VAL A 410 1.67 14.83 -8.63
C VAL A 410 1.98 13.83 -9.75
N LEU A 411 1.43 12.62 -9.70
CA LEU A 411 1.60 11.62 -10.77
C LEU A 411 1.02 12.12 -12.10
N GLY A 412 -0.16 12.74 -12.08
CA GLY A 412 -0.77 13.35 -13.25
C GLY A 412 0.06 14.50 -13.84
N MET A 413 0.62 15.35 -12.98
CA MET A 413 1.56 16.41 -13.38
C MET A 413 2.81 15.82 -14.03
N LEU A 414 3.40 14.78 -13.47
CA LEU A 414 4.58 14.12 -14.02
C LEU A 414 4.27 13.46 -15.38
N GLU A 415 3.13 12.77 -15.51
CA GLU A 415 2.72 12.21 -16.81
C GLU A 415 2.58 13.29 -17.87
N GLN A 416 1.94 14.42 -17.57
CA GLN A 416 1.81 15.53 -18.51
C GLN A 416 3.17 16.13 -18.91
N TRP A 417 4.07 16.27 -17.96
CA TRP A 417 5.41 16.82 -18.19
C TRP A 417 6.31 15.90 -19.02
N LEU A 418 6.25 14.58 -18.76
CA LEU A 418 7.06 13.58 -19.46
C LEU A 418 6.46 13.18 -20.82
N GLY A 419 5.16 13.27 -20.94
CA GLY A 419 4.35 12.68 -21.99
C GLY A 419 3.92 11.24 -21.65
N PRO A 420 2.69 10.86 -22.03
CA PRO A 420 2.08 9.59 -21.57
C PRO A 420 2.85 8.34 -21.99
N GLU A 421 3.52 8.36 -23.15
CA GLU A 421 4.30 7.21 -23.63
C GLU A 421 5.57 6.98 -22.81
N MET A 422 6.31 8.06 -22.50
CA MET A 422 7.54 7.96 -21.69
C MET A 422 7.21 7.60 -20.25
N PHE A 423 6.16 8.18 -19.70
CA PHE A 423 5.69 7.83 -18.35
C PHE A 423 5.31 6.35 -18.28
N ARG A 424 4.48 5.87 -19.22
CA ARG A 424 4.09 4.45 -19.29
C ARG A 424 5.29 3.52 -19.48
N ALA A 425 6.27 3.90 -20.29
CA ALA A 425 7.49 3.11 -20.47
C ALA A 425 8.27 2.97 -19.14
N GLY A 426 8.49 4.08 -18.42
CA GLY A 426 9.16 4.06 -17.12
C GLY A 426 8.41 3.24 -16.07
N VAL A 427 7.06 3.35 -16.03
CA VAL A 427 6.22 2.51 -15.16
C VAL A 427 6.39 1.01 -15.46
N ARG A 428 6.41 0.63 -16.74
CA ARG A 428 6.62 -0.77 -17.13
C ARG A 428 8.01 -1.28 -16.77
N ASP A 429 9.03 -0.46 -16.93
CA ASP A 429 10.42 -0.78 -16.56
C ASP A 429 10.53 -0.97 -15.04
N TYR A 430 9.91 -0.10 -14.24
CA TYR A 430 9.85 -0.23 -12.79
C TYR A 430 9.19 -1.55 -12.37
N ILE A 431 8.00 -1.86 -12.89
CA ILE A 431 7.30 -3.12 -12.57
C ILE A 431 8.14 -4.34 -13.01
N ALA A 432 8.79 -4.28 -14.16
CA ALA A 432 9.60 -5.40 -14.63
C ALA A 432 10.83 -5.65 -13.74
N ALA A 433 11.45 -4.58 -13.23
CA ALA A 433 12.63 -4.66 -12.38
C ALA A 433 12.34 -5.19 -10.98
N HIS A 434 11.17 -4.85 -10.41
CA HIS A 434 10.85 -5.12 -9.00
C HIS A 434 9.73 -6.16 -8.80
N ALA A 435 9.26 -6.81 -9.88
CA ALA A 435 8.18 -7.79 -9.82
C ALA A 435 8.45 -8.90 -8.77
N TRP A 436 7.46 -9.14 -7.90
CA TRP A 436 7.49 -10.08 -6.78
C TRP A 436 8.42 -9.69 -5.62
N GLY A 437 8.94 -8.49 -5.66
CA GLY A 437 9.80 -7.91 -4.64
C GLY A 437 9.22 -6.63 -4.06
N ASN A 438 10.10 -5.90 -3.38
CA ASN A 438 9.83 -4.60 -2.79
C ASN A 438 10.52 -3.49 -3.59
N ALA A 439 10.06 -2.26 -3.43
CA ALA A 439 10.67 -1.08 -4.00
C ALA A 439 10.46 0.13 -3.08
N VAL A 440 11.26 1.15 -3.28
CA VAL A 440 11.12 2.48 -2.66
C VAL A 440 10.76 3.52 -3.72
N GLY A 441 10.27 4.69 -3.30
CA GLY A 441 9.89 5.76 -4.22
C GLY A 441 11.00 6.14 -5.21
N ALA A 442 12.26 6.11 -4.78
CA ALA A 442 13.41 6.39 -5.65
C ALA A 442 13.51 5.45 -6.87
N ASP A 443 13.08 4.20 -6.74
CA ASP A 443 13.15 3.23 -7.86
C ASP A 443 12.19 3.62 -8.99
N LEU A 444 10.99 4.11 -8.65
CA LEU A 444 10.04 4.63 -9.64
C LEU A 444 10.60 5.88 -10.33
N TRP A 445 11.15 6.81 -9.54
CA TRP A 445 11.72 8.05 -10.10
C TRP A 445 12.92 7.78 -11.01
N ASN A 446 13.76 6.83 -10.65
CA ASN A 446 14.90 6.41 -11.47
C ASN A 446 14.43 5.78 -12.79
N ALA A 447 13.40 4.94 -12.77
CA ALA A 447 12.85 4.33 -13.97
C ALA A 447 12.24 5.39 -14.92
N LEU A 448 11.46 6.33 -14.36
CA LEU A 448 10.87 7.43 -15.13
C LEU A 448 11.95 8.40 -15.68
N SER A 449 12.99 8.71 -14.90
CA SER A 449 14.10 9.55 -15.34
C SER A 449 14.85 8.90 -16.49
N LYS A 450 15.12 7.60 -16.40
CA LYS A 450 15.78 6.83 -17.47
C LYS A 450 14.95 6.80 -18.75
N ALA A 451 13.63 6.59 -18.63
CA ALA A 451 12.74 6.53 -19.80
C ALA A 451 12.60 7.88 -20.49
N SER A 452 12.60 8.98 -19.75
CA SER A 452 12.30 10.33 -20.26
C SER A 452 13.51 11.22 -20.50
N TRP A 453 14.71 10.84 -20.02
CA TRP A 453 15.94 11.66 -20.02
C TRP A 453 15.77 12.99 -19.27
N LYS A 454 14.86 13.05 -18.30
CA LYS A 454 14.61 14.21 -17.44
C LYS A 454 14.92 13.87 -15.99
N ASP A 455 15.26 14.86 -15.17
CA ASP A 455 15.43 14.70 -13.72
C ASP A 455 14.05 14.64 -13.03
N VAL A 456 13.42 13.47 -13.09
CA VAL A 456 12.12 13.24 -12.45
C VAL A 456 12.28 13.18 -10.95
N SER A 457 13.37 12.62 -10.44
CA SER A 457 13.63 12.50 -9.01
C SER A 457 13.60 13.86 -8.31
N GLY A 458 14.34 14.85 -8.83
CA GLY A 458 14.37 16.18 -8.24
C GLY A 458 13.02 16.92 -8.28
N VAL A 459 12.19 16.67 -9.31
CA VAL A 459 10.82 17.21 -9.36
C VAL A 459 9.93 16.51 -8.34
N ALA A 460 9.88 15.19 -8.38
CA ALA A 460 8.98 14.40 -7.53
C ALA A 460 9.25 14.63 -6.04
N THR A 461 10.51 14.55 -5.60
CA THR A 461 10.87 14.75 -4.19
C THR A 461 10.53 16.15 -3.69
N SER A 462 10.59 17.17 -4.56
CA SER A 462 10.18 18.53 -4.16
C SER A 462 8.69 18.63 -3.80
N PHE A 463 7.83 17.74 -4.27
CA PHE A 463 6.41 17.69 -3.93
C PHE A 463 6.08 16.68 -2.84
N LEU A 464 6.84 15.60 -2.74
CA LEU A 464 6.54 14.47 -1.84
C LEU A 464 7.16 14.63 -0.45
N ASP A 465 8.36 15.21 -0.36
CA ASP A 465 9.15 15.25 0.87
C ASP A 465 8.94 16.55 1.66
N GLN A 466 7.99 17.39 1.25
CA GLN A 466 7.61 18.60 2.00
C GLN A 466 6.10 18.88 1.89
N GLY A 467 5.55 19.50 2.94
CA GLY A 467 4.17 19.96 2.96
C GLY A 467 3.97 21.26 2.18
N GLY A 468 2.75 21.49 1.70
CA GLY A 468 2.37 22.67 0.93
C GLY A 468 2.42 22.45 -0.58
N ALA A 469 1.93 23.43 -1.32
CA ALA A 469 1.91 23.46 -2.78
C ALA A 469 2.42 24.80 -3.32
N PRO A 470 3.00 24.81 -4.54
CA PRO A 470 3.44 26.07 -5.16
C PRO A 470 2.28 26.89 -5.71
N LEU A 471 2.34 28.20 -5.48
CA LEU A 471 1.58 29.21 -6.21
C LEU A 471 2.52 29.85 -7.24
N VAL A 472 2.20 29.72 -8.53
CA VAL A 472 2.97 30.31 -9.61
C VAL A 472 2.29 31.60 -10.07
N THR A 473 2.93 32.74 -9.85
CA THR A 473 2.51 34.04 -10.36
C THR A 473 3.08 34.23 -11.75
N VAL A 474 2.20 34.59 -12.71
CA VAL A 474 2.56 34.80 -14.10
C VAL A 474 2.36 36.28 -14.43
N THR A 475 3.43 36.99 -14.73
CA THR A 475 3.41 38.42 -15.08
C THR A 475 3.84 38.65 -16.52
N PRO A 476 2.94 39.12 -17.39
CA PRO A 476 3.33 39.55 -18.73
C PRO A 476 4.26 40.77 -18.66
N LEU A 477 5.32 40.75 -19.48
CA LEU A 477 6.29 41.83 -19.63
C LEU A 477 6.31 42.32 -21.08
N ASP A 478 6.91 43.50 -21.32
CA ASP A 478 7.10 44.05 -22.64
C ASP A 478 7.94 43.14 -23.55
N GLY A 479 7.64 43.19 -24.86
CA GLY A 479 8.35 42.40 -25.88
C GLY A 479 7.99 40.92 -25.90
N GLY A 480 6.78 40.55 -25.43
CA GLY A 480 6.26 39.18 -25.45
C GLY A 480 6.94 38.26 -24.44
N ARG A 481 7.57 38.81 -23.43
CA ARG A 481 8.19 38.05 -22.33
C ARG A 481 7.18 37.78 -21.22
N VAL A 482 7.43 36.76 -20.43
CA VAL A 482 6.63 36.39 -19.26
C VAL A 482 7.58 36.13 -18.09
N GLU A 483 7.31 36.70 -16.94
CA GLU A 483 7.97 36.38 -15.69
C GLU A 483 7.16 35.34 -14.90
N LEU A 484 7.84 34.33 -14.38
CA LEU A 484 7.26 33.31 -13.51
C LEU A 484 7.92 33.38 -12.14
N VAL A 485 7.14 33.55 -11.09
CA VAL A 485 7.62 33.59 -9.72
C VAL A 485 6.82 32.58 -8.89
N GLN A 486 7.50 31.74 -8.12
CA GLN A 486 6.84 30.81 -7.22
C GLN A 486 6.85 31.31 -5.76
N SER A 487 5.78 31.01 -5.06
CA SER A 487 5.68 31.12 -3.61
C SER A 487 4.89 29.94 -3.05
N ARG A 488 4.96 29.69 -1.75
CA ARG A 488 4.11 28.70 -1.12
C ARG A 488 2.66 29.19 -1.08
N PHE A 489 1.73 28.39 -1.58
CA PHE A 489 0.30 28.64 -1.40
C PHE A 489 -0.11 28.43 0.06
N ALA A 490 -0.87 29.36 0.61
CA ALA A 490 -1.38 29.27 1.98
C ALA A 490 -2.78 29.87 2.06
N ASN A 491 -3.59 29.40 3.00
CA ASN A 491 -4.88 29.99 3.29
C ASN A 491 -4.71 31.42 3.84
N TYR A 492 -5.68 32.28 3.56
CA TYR A 492 -5.65 33.65 4.00
C TYR A 492 -5.45 33.76 5.52
N GLY A 493 -4.41 34.51 5.93
CA GLY A 493 -4.03 34.68 7.32
C GLY A 493 -3.20 33.56 7.94
N ALA A 494 -3.00 32.44 7.25
CA ALA A 494 -2.14 31.36 7.74
C ALA A 494 -0.66 31.79 7.69
N GLN A 495 0.07 31.51 8.77
CA GLN A 495 1.52 31.65 8.80
C GLN A 495 2.14 30.31 8.44
N VAL A 496 2.87 30.25 7.34
CA VAL A 496 3.53 29.04 6.85
C VAL A 496 4.99 29.35 6.52
N GLU A 497 5.87 28.38 6.76
CA GLU A 497 7.27 28.50 6.38
C GLU A 497 7.41 28.56 4.84
N PRO A 498 8.31 29.40 4.32
CA PRO A 498 8.63 29.41 2.90
C PRO A 498 9.09 28.03 2.40
N ALA A 499 8.61 27.65 1.24
CA ALA A 499 9.04 26.42 0.58
C ALA A 499 9.18 26.65 -0.94
N ARG A 500 9.96 25.83 -1.60
CA ARG A 500 10.18 25.90 -3.04
C ARG A 500 10.06 24.53 -3.67
N TRP A 501 9.58 24.52 -4.89
CA TRP A 501 9.37 23.30 -5.70
C TRP A 501 10.09 23.42 -7.04
N ARG A 502 10.32 22.30 -7.66
CA ARG A 502 10.72 22.23 -9.07
C ARG A 502 9.45 22.01 -9.88
N VAL A 503 8.84 23.10 -10.35
CA VAL A 503 7.50 23.06 -10.95
C VAL A 503 7.59 22.95 -12.47
N PRO A 504 7.11 21.86 -13.10
CA PRO A 504 6.90 21.81 -14.54
C PRO A 504 5.77 22.75 -14.93
N VAL A 505 6.05 23.81 -15.67
CA VAL A 505 5.07 24.79 -16.14
C VAL A 505 4.92 24.68 -17.63
N THR A 506 3.67 24.52 -18.11
CA THR A 506 3.35 24.59 -19.55
C THR A 506 2.51 25.83 -19.82
N LEU A 507 3.08 26.76 -20.57
CA LEU A 507 2.42 27.98 -21.03
C LEU A 507 1.83 27.76 -22.42
N ARG A 508 0.55 28.02 -22.56
CA ARG A 508 -0.09 28.13 -23.88
C ARG A 508 -0.23 29.60 -24.24
N TYR A 509 0.25 29.99 -25.41
CA TYR A 509 0.17 31.36 -25.86
C TYR A 509 -0.34 31.44 -27.30
N ALA A 510 -0.97 32.59 -27.64
CA ALA A 510 -1.41 32.88 -29.00
C ALA A 510 -0.50 33.94 -29.61
N ALA A 511 -0.17 33.78 -30.90
CA ALA A 511 0.60 34.72 -31.69
C ALA A 511 -0.14 34.88 -33.04
N GLY A 512 -0.95 35.96 -33.17
CA GLY A 512 -1.88 36.12 -34.27
C GLY A 512 -2.92 34.98 -34.27
N ASP A 513 -3.12 34.33 -35.42
CA ASP A 513 -4.09 33.23 -35.60
C ASP A 513 -3.53 31.85 -35.20
N SER A 514 -2.27 31.79 -34.74
CA SER A 514 -1.63 30.55 -34.29
C SER A 514 -1.52 30.47 -32.77
N SER A 515 -1.49 29.25 -32.22
CA SER A 515 -1.20 29.00 -30.82
C SER A 515 -0.02 28.03 -30.69
N ALA A 516 0.79 28.22 -29.66
CA ALA A 516 1.90 27.34 -29.34
C ALA A 516 1.97 27.09 -27.83
N THR A 517 2.70 26.07 -27.44
CA THR A 517 3.00 25.75 -26.05
C THR A 517 4.48 25.82 -25.77
N LEU A 518 4.86 26.33 -24.61
CA LEU A 518 6.21 26.36 -24.09
C LEU A 518 6.22 25.63 -22.73
N SER A 519 7.07 24.63 -22.59
CA SER A 519 7.26 23.95 -21.29
C SER A 519 8.59 24.36 -20.68
N VAL A 520 8.58 24.80 -19.42
CA VAL A 520 9.74 25.20 -18.65
C VAL A 520 9.72 24.50 -17.30
N LEU A 521 10.86 24.27 -16.71
CA LEU A 521 11.00 23.84 -15.31
C LEU A 521 11.35 25.06 -14.47
N LEU A 522 10.41 25.50 -13.62
CA LEU A 522 10.63 26.58 -12.67
C LEU A 522 11.28 25.98 -11.40
N ALA A 523 12.59 26.19 -11.25
CA ALA A 523 13.37 25.64 -10.15
C ALA A 523 13.94 26.72 -9.21
N ASP A 524 14.27 27.89 -9.76
CA ASP A 524 15.06 28.93 -9.09
C ASP A 524 14.33 30.28 -9.20
N SER A 525 13.47 30.64 -8.30
CA SER A 525 13.08 32.07 -8.13
C SER A 525 12.03 32.26 -7.08
#